data_fcd213b2d0ccd04422bf032974e372c4
#
_entry.id   fcd213b2d0ccd04422bf032974e372c4
#
_cell.length_a   1.000
_cell.length_b   1.000
_cell.length_c   1.000
_cell.angle_alpha   90.00
_cell.angle_beta   90.00
_cell.angle_gamma   90.00
#
_symmetry.space_group_name_H-M   'P 1'
#
loop_
_entity.id
_entity.type
_entity.pdbx_description
1 polymer ?
#
loop_
_entity_poly.entity_id
_entity_poly.type
_entity_poly.pdbx_seq_one_letter_code
_entity_poly.pdbx_strand_id
1 'polypeptide(L)'
;MTDLRELFSPTRLPGLSAHGRALLRHLREHPQAPRFRDFSGHRLGLAERWQARARHAWWQRRAAPDWLAGEPLPAWVGPFVARCAHGVDAHAGKAALPFAQLPTMDRHALATQLAAHVPRSLPLDELICFSTSGTTGHPLRVPSHPRVACDYYAHHRRALALFGIVPKAGVGDVGIVLAGFQQRCFTYVSVNPLQRECGLAKINLHPGEWRHPGDRAAYLDAMAPELISGDPVSLAELLRLGLRHRPRALLSTSMALSAGLRAELEAAFACPVLNLYSLNEVGPVAVEVPTLGGFVPLQPRLLIEVVDDAGRSLPPGERGEIVVTGGFNPWLPLLRYRTGDHASIVRTPQGLMLQGLEGRAPVRFRGADGRWHNNIEVTRAMAPFALVRFALHQRADASLVLRVDAHEPLPALAARLRAALAATFGDTPIEIAALRADDKVRQYTSALAGAETAR
;
A
#
# COMPACT_ATOMS: atom_id res chain seq x y z
N MET A 1 25.79 -15.40 15.66
CA MET A 1 25.79 -13.93 15.42
C MET A 1 26.65 -13.69 14.20
N THR A 2 26.06 -13.24 13.09
CA THR A 2 26.84 -12.85 11.88
C THR A 2 27.70 -11.65 12.26
N ASP A 3 29.00 -11.70 11.94
CA ASP A 3 29.89 -10.56 12.19
C ASP A 3 29.38 -9.34 11.40
N LEU A 4 29.12 -8.24 12.10
CA LEU A 4 28.63 -6.99 11.49
C LEU A 4 29.64 -6.43 10.46
N ARG A 5 30.95 -6.75 10.60
CA ARG A 5 31.97 -6.36 9.63
C ARG A 5 31.75 -7.08 8.29
N GLU A 6 31.39 -8.35 8.32
CA GLU A 6 31.08 -9.14 7.14
C GLU A 6 29.76 -8.69 6.50
N LEU A 7 28.76 -8.32 7.32
CA LEU A 7 27.44 -7.88 6.86
C LEU A 7 27.51 -6.67 5.92
N PHE A 8 28.45 -5.75 6.14
CA PHE A 8 28.64 -4.52 5.35
C PHE A 8 29.90 -4.54 4.49
N SER A 9 30.45 -5.70 4.22
CA SER A 9 31.67 -5.84 3.41
C SER A 9 31.46 -5.44 1.94
N PRO A 10 32.50 -4.99 1.24
CA PRO A 10 32.44 -4.73 -0.20
C PRO A 10 32.04 -5.96 -1.02
N THR A 11 32.46 -7.15 -0.59
CA THR A 11 32.13 -8.43 -1.25
C THR A 11 30.63 -8.68 -1.21
N ARG A 12 29.98 -8.38 -0.08
CA ARG A 12 28.54 -8.60 0.10
C ARG A 12 27.70 -7.52 -0.55
N LEU A 13 28.18 -6.29 -0.60
CA LEU A 13 27.51 -5.11 -1.12
C LEU A 13 28.37 -4.41 -2.19
N PRO A 14 28.60 -5.06 -3.35
CA PRO A 14 29.64 -4.68 -4.30
C PRO A 14 29.39 -3.30 -4.94
N GLY A 15 28.14 -2.92 -5.11
CA GLY A 15 27.78 -1.63 -5.69
C GLY A 15 27.71 -0.47 -4.69
N LEU A 16 27.95 -0.70 -3.41
CA LEU A 16 27.74 0.30 -2.37
C LEU A 16 29.03 1.13 -2.11
N SER A 17 28.90 2.45 -2.02
CA SER A 17 30.02 3.33 -1.68
C SER A 17 30.47 3.14 -0.22
N ALA A 18 31.66 3.68 0.12
CA ALA A 18 32.11 3.72 1.51
C ALA A 18 31.13 4.50 2.41
N HIS A 19 30.58 5.62 1.90
CA HIS A 19 29.59 6.42 2.60
C HIS A 19 28.29 5.63 2.84
N GLY A 20 27.78 4.95 1.82
CA GLY A 20 26.58 4.13 1.97
C GLY A 20 26.77 3.02 3.03
N ARG A 21 27.94 2.35 3.06
CA ARG A 21 28.26 1.36 4.09
C ARG A 21 28.39 1.98 5.49
N ALA A 22 28.97 3.16 5.60
CA ALA A 22 29.04 3.89 6.87
C ALA A 22 27.65 4.28 7.38
N LEU A 23 26.76 4.74 6.50
CA LEU A 23 25.37 5.06 6.83
C LEU A 23 24.59 3.82 7.28
N LEU A 24 24.76 2.68 6.61
CA LEU A 24 24.14 1.42 7.05
C LEU A 24 24.55 1.02 8.46
N ARG A 25 25.86 1.17 8.79
CA ARG A 25 26.33 0.92 10.15
C ARG A 25 25.71 1.89 11.12
N HIS A 26 25.73 3.19 10.81
CA HIS A 26 25.14 4.22 11.67
C HIS A 26 23.67 3.90 11.99
N LEU A 27 22.86 3.61 10.96
CA LEU A 27 21.45 3.26 11.15
C LEU A 27 21.24 2.03 12.04
N ARG A 28 22.09 0.99 11.87
CA ARG A 28 21.94 -0.29 12.56
C ARG A 28 22.56 -0.32 13.95
N GLU A 29 23.69 0.35 14.13
CA GLU A 29 24.52 0.31 15.34
C GLU A 29 24.28 1.49 16.27
N HIS A 30 23.40 2.43 15.90
CA HIS A 30 23.04 3.56 16.74
C HIS A 30 22.64 3.05 18.15
N PRO A 31 23.09 3.70 19.24
CA PRO A 31 22.79 3.24 20.61
C PRO A 31 21.29 3.02 20.86
N GLN A 32 20.46 3.86 20.26
CA GLN A 32 19.00 3.82 20.37
C GLN A 32 18.32 3.03 19.23
N ALA A 33 19.07 2.29 18.38
CA ALA A 33 18.48 1.57 17.27
C ALA A 33 17.58 0.40 17.74
N PRO A 34 16.52 0.09 16.96
CA PRO A 34 15.75 -1.13 17.17
C PRO A 34 16.60 -2.39 16.90
N ARG A 35 16.07 -3.55 17.27
CA ARG A 35 16.66 -4.85 16.92
C ARG A 35 16.36 -5.16 15.46
N PHE A 36 17.28 -4.84 14.56
CA PHE A 36 17.17 -5.25 13.16
C PHE A 36 17.43 -6.75 13.01
N ARG A 37 16.46 -7.48 12.47
CA ARG A 37 16.49 -8.95 12.35
C ARG A 37 16.91 -9.45 11.00
N ASP A 38 16.72 -8.63 9.96
CA ASP A 38 16.84 -9.07 8.59
C ASP A 38 18.08 -8.47 7.92
N PHE A 39 18.38 -8.98 6.72
CA PHE A 39 19.49 -8.50 5.94
C PHE A 39 19.37 -7.03 5.59
N SER A 40 20.50 -6.37 5.55
CA SER A 40 20.61 -4.93 5.32
C SER A 40 21.43 -4.66 4.07
N GLY A 41 21.15 -3.49 3.46
CA GLY A 41 21.76 -3.08 2.21
C GLY A 41 21.11 -3.70 0.98
N HIS A 42 21.65 -3.36 -0.20
CA HIS A 42 21.27 -3.96 -1.47
C HIS A 42 22.48 -4.60 -2.14
N ARG A 43 22.26 -5.68 -2.88
CA ARG A 43 23.31 -6.42 -3.58
C ARG A 43 23.53 -5.96 -5.02
N LEU A 44 22.96 -4.82 -5.43
CA LEU A 44 23.11 -4.32 -6.79
C LEU A 44 24.58 -4.00 -7.10
N GLY A 45 25.10 -4.63 -8.14
CA GLY A 45 26.38 -4.27 -8.72
C GLY A 45 26.33 -2.95 -9.50
N LEU A 46 27.47 -2.50 -10.00
CA LEU A 46 27.57 -1.23 -10.75
C LEU A 46 26.70 -1.23 -12.01
N ALA A 47 26.69 -2.31 -12.78
CA ALA A 47 25.88 -2.45 -13.98
C ALA A 47 24.39 -2.39 -13.68
N GLU A 48 23.95 -3.07 -12.62
CA GLU A 48 22.54 -3.07 -12.20
C GLU A 48 22.08 -1.71 -11.67
N ARG A 49 22.95 -1.00 -10.98
CA ARG A 49 22.69 0.39 -10.55
C ARG A 49 22.52 1.33 -11.76
N TRP A 50 23.34 1.14 -12.79
CA TRP A 50 23.19 1.91 -14.03
C TRP A 50 21.86 1.59 -14.71
N GLN A 51 21.50 0.30 -14.82
CA GLN A 51 20.19 -0.13 -15.33
C GLN A 51 19.04 0.45 -14.51
N ALA A 52 19.13 0.43 -13.18
CA ALA A 52 18.11 1.02 -12.29
C ALA A 52 17.95 2.54 -12.54
N ARG A 53 19.06 3.27 -12.76
CA ARG A 53 19.03 4.70 -13.12
C ARG A 53 18.37 4.95 -14.48
N ALA A 54 18.70 4.16 -15.49
CA ALA A 54 18.10 4.25 -16.80
C ALA A 54 16.59 3.98 -16.76
N ARG A 55 16.17 2.93 -16.03
CA ARG A 55 14.76 2.62 -15.81
C ARG A 55 14.05 3.75 -15.04
N HIS A 56 14.65 4.26 -13.97
CA HIS A 56 14.10 5.39 -13.23
C HIS A 56 13.85 6.60 -14.11
N ALA A 57 14.84 7.00 -14.93
CA ALA A 57 14.70 8.09 -15.89
C ALA A 57 13.58 7.82 -16.90
N TRP A 58 13.45 6.58 -17.35
CA TRP A 58 12.38 6.16 -18.24
C TRP A 58 11.00 6.27 -17.59
N TRP A 59 10.85 5.80 -16.31
CA TRP A 59 9.61 5.90 -15.56
C TRP A 59 9.20 7.37 -15.32
N GLN A 60 10.16 8.24 -14.99
CA GLN A 60 9.88 9.66 -14.70
C GLN A 60 9.36 10.44 -15.93
N ARG A 61 9.76 10.05 -17.13
CA ARG A 61 9.39 10.74 -18.37
C ARG A 61 8.02 10.33 -18.94
N ARG A 62 7.33 9.37 -18.35
CA ARG A 62 6.08 8.83 -18.86
C ARG A 62 4.94 9.03 -17.87
N ALA A 63 3.79 9.45 -18.39
CA ALA A 63 2.56 9.53 -17.63
C ALA A 63 1.94 8.13 -17.42
N ALA A 64 1.05 8.00 -16.43
CA ALA A 64 0.15 6.86 -16.35
C ALA A 64 -0.75 6.82 -17.60
N PRO A 65 -1.23 5.63 -18.02
CA PRO A 65 -2.14 5.55 -19.15
C PRO A 65 -3.41 6.36 -18.91
N ASP A 66 -3.80 7.17 -19.89
CA ASP A 66 -5.10 7.84 -19.94
C ASP A 66 -6.03 7.02 -20.84
N TRP A 67 -6.53 5.92 -20.30
CA TRP A 67 -7.35 4.96 -21.03
C TRP A 67 -8.61 4.62 -20.26
N LEU A 68 -9.74 4.61 -20.94
CA LEU A 68 -11.03 4.15 -20.44
C LEU A 68 -11.56 2.98 -21.27
N ALA A 69 -12.43 2.16 -20.66
CA ALA A 69 -13.08 1.06 -21.34
C ALA A 69 -13.79 1.52 -22.61
N GLY A 70 -13.62 0.76 -23.72
CA GLY A 70 -14.14 1.11 -25.04
C GLY A 70 -13.19 1.91 -25.93
N GLU A 71 -12.10 2.46 -25.39
CA GLU A 71 -11.07 3.15 -26.16
C GLU A 71 -10.02 2.18 -26.74
N PRO A 72 -9.30 2.59 -27.80
CA PRO A 72 -8.16 1.83 -28.28
C PRO A 72 -7.12 1.60 -27.18
N LEU A 73 -6.67 0.36 -27.02
CA LEU A 73 -5.68 0.01 -26.00
C LEU A 73 -4.36 0.77 -26.22
N PRO A 74 -3.66 1.15 -25.13
CA PRO A 74 -2.31 1.67 -25.23
C PRO A 74 -1.40 0.71 -25.99
N ALA A 75 -0.58 1.22 -26.92
CA ALA A 75 0.24 0.45 -27.85
C ALA A 75 1.15 -0.60 -27.20
N TRP A 76 1.46 -0.46 -25.92
CA TRP A 76 2.30 -1.41 -25.19
C TRP A 76 1.55 -2.65 -24.69
N VAL A 77 0.20 -2.64 -24.65
CA VAL A 77 -0.61 -3.74 -24.07
C VAL A 77 -0.53 -4.99 -24.93
N GLY A 78 -0.74 -4.90 -26.23
CA GLY A 78 -0.63 -6.05 -27.13
C GLY A 78 0.72 -6.78 -27.04
N PRO A 79 1.87 -6.08 -27.19
CA PRO A 79 3.18 -6.67 -26.98
C PRO A 79 3.40 -7.23 -25.56
N PHE A 80 2.78 -6.64 -24.54
CA PHE A 80 2.86 -7.17 -23.17
C PHE A 80 2.11 -8.50 -23.06
N VAL A 81 0.87 -8.59 -23.55
CA VAL A 81 0.08 -9.83 -23.59
C VAL A 81 0.81 -10.94 -24.33
N ALA A 82 1.38 -10.64 -25.50
CA ALA A 82 2.15 -11.59 -26.28
C ALA A 82 3.35 -12.15 -25.49
N ARG A 83 4.12 -11.29 -24.83
CA ARG A 83 5.24 -11.73 -23.98
C ARG A 83 4.78 -12.60 -22.81
N CYS A 84 3.67 -12.24 -22.14
CA CYS A 84 3.10 -13.05 -21.07
C CYS A 84 2.68 -14.45 -21.58
N ALA A 85 2.00 -14.50 -22.72
CA ALA A 85 1.52 -15.75 -23.31
C ALA A 85 2.66 -16.70 -23.73
N HIS A 86 3.82 -16.16 -24.14
CA HIS A 86 4.98 -16.98 -24.52
C HIS A 86 5.87 -17.34 -23.33
N GLY A 87 5.99 -16.47 -22.35
CA GLY A 87 6.99 -16.60 -21.27
C GLY A 87 6.46 -17.07 -19.92
N VAL A 88 5.13 -17.08 -19.73
CA VAL A 88 4.49 -17.37 -18.44
C VAL A 88 3.46 -18.49 -18.62
N ASP A 89 3.63 -19.61 -17.93
CA ASP A 89 2.82 -20.82 -18.13
C ASP A 89 1.32 -20.56 -17.86
N ALA A 90 0.98 -19.81 -16.83
CA ALA A 90 -0.40 -19.45 -16.50
C ALA A 90 -1.08 -18.58 -17.57
N HIS A 91 -0.31 -18.04 -18.52
CA HIS A 91 -0.81 -17.19 -19.60
C HIS A 91 -0.69 -17.83 -20.98
N ALA A 92 -0.27 -19.11 -21.06
CA ALA A 92 -0.14 -19.83 -22.33
C ALA A 92 -1.45 -19.78 -23.14
N GLY A 93 -1.33 -19.57 -24.45
CA GLY A 93 -2.47 -19.48 -25.36
C GLY A 93 -3.28 -18.17 -25.34
N LYS A 94 -3.06 -17.29 -24.39
CA LYS A 94 -3.85 -16.06 -24.24
C LYS A 94 -3.58 -15.00 -25.33
N ALA A 95 -2.47 -15.09 -26.06
CA ALA A 95 -2.15 -14.15 -27.15
C ALA A 95 -3.13 -14.20 -28.32
N ALA A 96 -3.86 -15.30 -28.49
CA ALA A 96 -4.85 -15.46 -29.57
C ALA A 96 -6.20 -14.80 -29.26
N LEU A 97 -6.44 -14.40 -28.01
CA LEU A 97 -7.70 -13.80 -27.58
C LEU A 97 -7.66 -12.28 -27.68
N PRO A 98 -8.75 -11.62 -28.09
CA PRO A 98 -8.92 -10.19 -27.88
C PRO A 98 -8.79 -9.83 -26.41
N PHE A 99 -8.20 -8.68 -26.09
CA PHE A 99 -7.94 -8.28 -24.70
C PHE A 99 -9.19 -8.32 -23.83
N ALA A 100 -10.33 -7.85 -24.33
CA ALA A 100 -11.61 -7.85 -23.59
C ALA A 100 -12.14 -9.27 -23.26
N GLN A 101 -11.68 -10.29 -24.00
CA GLN A 101 -12.06 -11.70 -23.78
C GLN A 101 -11.04 -12.47 -22.93
N LEU A 102 -9.93 -11.84 -22.55
CA LEU A 102 -8.95 -12.47 -21.68
C LEU A 102 -9.59 -12.72 -20.30
N PRO A 103 -9.48 -13.96 -19.79
CA PRO A 103 -9.98 -14.24 -18.44
C PRO A 103 -9.23 -13.42 -17.39
N THR A 104 -9.95 -12.99 -16.37
CA THR A 104 -9.33 -12.38 -15.19
C THR A 104 -8.63 -13.44 -14.36
N MET A 105 -7.63 -13.03 -13.60
CA MET A 105 -6.96 -13.85 -12.59
C MET A 105 -7.09 -13.19 -11.23
N ASP A 106 -7.16 -13.98 -10.19
CA ASP A 106 -7.35 -13.50 -8.84
C ASP A 106 -6.16 -13.82 -7.90
N ARG A 107 -6.25 -13.33 -6.69
CA ARG A 107 -5.27 -13.59 -5.64
C ARG A 107 -5.11 -15.08 -5.31
N HIS A 108 -6.20 -15.87 -5.39
CA HIS A 108 -6.16 -17.30 -5.10
C HIS A 108 -5.31 -18.05 -6.14
N ALA A 109 -5.50 -17.75 -7.41
CA ALA A 109 -4.69 -18.32 -8.50
C ALA A 109 -3.20 -18.02 -8.29
N LEU A 110 -2.85 -16.77 -7.95
CA LEU A 110 -1.47 -16.40 -7.60
C LEU A 110 -0.93 -17.17 -6.39
N ALA A 111 -1.73 -17.31 -5.33
CA ALA A 111 -1.27 -17.94 -4.09
C ALA A 111 -1.05 -19.45 -4.24
N THR A 112 -1.88 -20.13 -5.05
CA THR A 112 -1.86 -21.59 -5.24
C THR A 112 -0.90 -22.03 -6.33
N GLN A 113 -0.66 -21.20 -7.36
CA GLN A 113 0.11 -21.56 -8.55
C GLN A 113 1.20 -20.53 -8.87
N LEU A 114 1.85 -19.97 -7.86
CA LEU A 114 2.82 -18.88 -8.04
C LEU A 114 3.90 -19.20 -9.08
N ALA A 115 4.43 -20.41 -9.09
CA ALA A 115 5.48 -20.82 -10.04
C ALA A 115 5.03 -20.67 -11.50
N ALA A 116 3.75 -20.98 -11.80
CA ALA A 116 3.20 -20.84 -13.14
C ALA A 116 3.06 -19.37 -13.59
N HIS A 117 3.08 -18.41 -12.66
CA HIS A 117 2.99 -16.98 -12.94
C HIS A 117 4.35 -16.27 -13.05
N VAL A 118 5.46 -16.96 -12.77
CA VAL A 118 6.81 -16.41 -12.90
C VAL A 118 7.36 -16.69 -14.31
N PRO A 119 7.91 -15.69 -15.01
CA PRO A 119 8.48 -15.91 -16.34
C PRO A 119 9.65 -16.86 -16.35
N ARG A 120 9.63 -17.86 -17.27
CA ARG A 120 10.67 -18.87 -17.41
C ARG A 120 12.06 -18.35 -17.76
N SER A 121 12.12 -17.19 -18.42
CA SER A 121 13.37 -16.61 -18.93
C SER A 121 14.12 -15.74 -17.92
N LEU A 122 13.52 -15.47 -16.74
CA LEU A 122 14.16 -14.61 -15.73
C LEU A 122 14.94 -15.43 -14.72
N PRO A 123 16.13 -14.96 -14.31
CA PRO A 123 16.91 -15.62 -13.27
C PRO A 123 16.15 -15.57 -11.94
N LEU A 124 16.21 -16.67 -11.20
CA LEU A 124 15.60 -16.77 -9.86
C LEU A 124 16.62 -16.53 -8.74
N ASP A 125 17.89 -16.37 -9.09
CA ASP A 125 18.94 -15.96 -8.16
C ASP A 125 18.65 -14.56 -7.64
N GLU A 126 18.96 -14.30 -6.40
CA GLU A 126 18.78 -12.99 -5.76
C GLU A 126 17.33 -12.48 -5.64
N LEU A 127 16.33 -13.34 -5.85
CA LEU A 127 14.93 -12.96 -5.62
C LEU A 127 14.69 -12.55 -4.16
N ILE A 128 13.94 -11.48 -4.01
CA ILE A 128 13.34 -11.09 -2.74
C ILE A 128 11.88 -11.52 -2.79
N CYS A 129 11.45 -12.36 -1.85
CA CYS A 129 10.06 -12.74 -1.73
C CYS A 129 9.40 -11.94 -0.59
N PHE A 130 8.46 -11.09 -0.93
CA PHE A 130 7.61 -10.44 0.05
C PHE A 130 6.43 -11.37 0.40
N SER A 131 6.11 -11.48 1.69
CA SER A 131 4.93 -12.21 2.14
C SER A 131 3.88 -11.22 2.64
N THR A 132 2.65 -11.36 2.14
CA THR A 132 1.54 -10.55 2.64
C THR A 132 0.97 -11.17 3.91
N SER A 133 0.46 -10.36 4.83
CA SER A 133 -0.13 -10.82 6.09
C SER A 133 -1.45 -11.60 5.95
N GLY A 134 -1.92 -11.84 4.72
CA GLY A 134 -3.08 -12.66 4.34
C GLY A 134 -4.23 -12.67 5.34
N THR A 135 -5.18 -11.75 5.23
CA THR A 135 -6.42 -11.75 6.03
C THR A 135 -7.36 -12.91 5.68
N THR A 136 -7.07 -13.67 4.62
CA THR A 136 -7.86 -14.80 4.08
C THR A 136 -7.23 -16.18 4.36
N GLY A 137 -6.24 -16.26 5.27
CA GLY A 137 -5.64 -17.55 5.66
C GLY A 137 -4.45 -18.01 4.81
N HIS A 138 -4.29 -17.53 3.57
CA HIS A 138 -3.17 -17.88 2.72
C HIS A 138 -2.30 -16.64 2.42
N PRO A 139 -1.08 -16.54 2.99
CA PRO A 139 -0.17 -15.46 2.67
C PRO A 139 0.28 -15.54 1.20
N LEU A 140 0.08 -14.49 0.44
CA LEU A 140 0.60 -14.40 -0.92
C LEU A 140 2.12 -14.12 -0.85
N ARG A 141 2.89 -14.93 -1.55
CA ARG A 141 4.30 -14.65 -1.80
C ARG A 141 4.44 -13.89 -3.11
N VAL A 142 5.13 -12.76 -3.05
CA VAL A 142 5.36 -11.89 -4.22
C VAL A 142 6.84 -11.93 -4.55
N PRO A 143 7.23 -12.59 -5.66
CA PRO A 143 8.62 -12.58 -6.13
C PRO A 143 8.98 -11.17 -6.61
N SER A 144 10.15 -10.69 -6.22
CA SER A 144 10.68 -9.39 -6.60
C SER A 144 12.21 -9.48 -6.71
N HIS A 145 12.84 -8.36 -7.04
CA HIS A 145 14.29 -8.27 -7.16
C HIS A 145 14.77 -6.90 -6.64
N PRO A 146 16.00 -6.77 -6.12
CA PRO A 146 16.51 -5.46 -5.68
C PRO A 146 16.39 -4.34 -6.72
N ARG A 147 16.52 -4.65 -8.02
CA ARG A 147 16.28 -3.70 -9.13
C ARG A 147 14.85 -3.19 -9.18
N VAL A 148 13.87 -4.08 -8.91
CA VAL A 148 12.45 -3.73 -8.87
C VAL A 148 12.16 -2.84 -7.67
N ALA A 149 12.78 -3.12 -6.52
CA ALA A 149 12.65 -2.28 -5.34
C ALA A 149 13.05 -0.81 -5.60
N CYS A 150 14.01 -0.57 -6.52
CA CYS A 150 14.37 0.79 -6.94
C CYS A 150 13.24 1.52 -7.69
N ASP A 151 12.37 0.81 -8.41
CA ASP A 151 11.29 1.42 -9.19
C ASP A 151 10.21 2.05 -8.31
N TYR A 152 10.03 1.56 -7.07
CA TYR A 152 9.14 2.20 -6.09
C TYR A 152 9.47 3.68 -5.90
N TYR A 153 10.75 4.04 -5.90
CA TYR A 153 11.18 5.43 -5.77
C TYR A 153 10.65 6.32 -6.89
N ALA A 154 10.55 5.80 -8.13
CA ALA A 154 9.99 6.57 -9.23
C ALA A 154 8.51 6.90 -9.01
N HIS A 155 7.74 5.94 -8.51
CA HIS A 155 6.30 6.12 -8.25
C HIS A 155 6.05 6.97 -7.01
N HIS A 156 6.83 6.81 -5.95
CA HIS A 156 6.78 7.68 -4.78
C HIS A 156 7.14 9.14 -5.13
N ARG A 157 8.18 9.36 -5.96
CA ARG A 157 8.50 10.72 -6.44
C ARG A 157 7.35 11.36 -7.20
N ARG A 158 6.65 10.58 -8.02
CA ARG A 158 5.48 11.07 -8.75
C ARG A 158 4.34 11.45 -7.79
N ALA A 159 4.06 10.60 -6.81
CA ALA A 159 3.08 10.91 -5.78
C ALA A 159 3.44 12.19 -5.02
N LEU A 160 4.69 12.33 -4.57
CA LEU A 160 5.19 13.51 -3.87
C LEU A 160 5.11 14.78 -4.72
N ALA A 161 5.38 14.67 -6.03
CA ALA A 161 5.32 15.81 -6.96
C ALA A 161 3.91 16.40 -7.09
N LEU A 162 2.85 15.60 -6.95
CA LEU A 162 1.46 16.08 -6.91
C LEU A 162 1.17 16.97 -5.68
N PHE A 163 2.01 16.88 -4.65
CA PHE A 163 1.96 17.73 -3.46
C PHE A 163 3.07 18.79 -3.44
N GLY A 164 3.74 19.03 -4.56
CA GLY A 164 4.84 20.00 -4.65
C GLY A 164 6.12 19.59 -3.92
N ILE A 165 6.26 18.32 -3.55
CA ILE A 165 7.39 17.81 -2.77
C ILE A 165 8.43 17.16 -3.69
N VAL A 166 9.65 17.68 -3.67
CA VAL A 166 10.81 17.09 -4.34
C VAL A 166 11.75 16.55 -3.27
N PRO A 167 12.04 15.23 -3.23
CA PRO A 167 12.98 14.65 -2.26
C PRO A 167 14.37 15.29 -2.36
N LYS A 168 14.97 15.63 -1.20
CA LYS A 168 16.25 16.35 -1.10
C LYS A 168 17.35 15.54 -0.41
N ALA A 169 16.98 14.50 0.35
CA ALA A 169 17.95 13.68 1.08
C ALA A 169 19.08 13.20 0.16
N GLY A 170 20.29 13.29 0.65
CA GLY A 170 21.52 12.96 -0.08
C GLY A 170 22.44 12.05 0.73
N VAL A 171 23.73 12.17 0.48
CA VAL A 171 24.77 11.41 1.18
C VAL A 171 24.74 11.74 2.68
N GLY A 172 24.59 10.70 3.50
CA GLY A 172 24.55 10.84 4.96
C GLY A 172 23.14 11.09 5.54
N ASP A 173 22.19 11.53 4.73
CA ASP A 173 20.82 11.76 5.18
C ASP A 173 20.00 10.47 5.17
N VAL A 174 18.92 10.42 5.95
CA VAL A 174 17.92 9.36 5.90
C VAL A 174 16.74 9.82 5.04
N GLY A 175 16.59 9.20 3.85
CA GLY A 175 15.56 9.58 2.90
C GLY A 175 14.16 9.11 3.33
N ILE A 176 14.07 7.89 3.87
CA ILE A 176 12.78 7.34 4.28
C ILE A 176 12.90 6.31 5.41
N VAL A 177 11.97 6.39 6.35
CA VAL A 177 11.72 5.33 7.32
C VAL A 177 10.37 4.68 7.01
N LEU A 178 10.37 3.34 6.87
CA LEU A 178 9.16 2.51 6.75
C LEU A 178 8.81 2.02 8.14
N ALA A 179 7.82 2.62 8.76
CA ALA A 179 7.37 2.30 10.10
C ALA A 179 6.28 1.22 10.07
N GLY A 180 6.43 0.19 10.88
CA GLY A 180 5.41 -0.81 11.16
C GLY A 180 5.09 -0.83 12.66
N PHE A 181 3.87 -1.25 13.02
CA PHE A 181 3.49 -1.51 14.41
C PHE A 181 2.78 -2.87 14.48
N GLN A 182 3.55 -3.92 14.69
CA GLN A 182 3.09 -5.32 14.66
C GLN A 182 3.88 -6.14 15.68
N GLN A 183 3.34 -7.27 16.13
CA GLN A 183 4.05 -8.23 16.98
C GLN A 183 5.39 -8.67 16.35
N ARG A 184 5.37 -8.91 15.04
CA ARG A 184 6.56 -9.19 14.23
C ARG A 184 6.40 -8.59 12.85
N CYS A 185 7.45 -7.95 12.37
CA CYS A 185 7.56 -7.58 10.97
C CYS A 185 9.03 -7.69 10.51
N PHE A 186 9.21 -7.67 9.22
CA PHE A 186 10.53 -7.63 8.59
C PHE A 186 11.18 -6.27 8.85
N THR A 187 12.41 -6.27 9.42
CA THR A 187 13.14 -5.04 9.79
C THR A 187 14.56 -5.05 9.24
N TYR A 188 14.94 -3.97 8.57
CA TYR A 188 16.24 -3.87 7.92
C TYR A 188 16.65 -2.41 7.71
N VAL A 189 17.92 -2.19 7.44
CA VAL A 189 18.45 -0.92 6.94
C VAL A 189 18.95 -1.10 5.51
N SER A 190 18.80 -0.09 4.69
CA SER A 190 19.27 -0.06 3.31
C SER A 190 19.63 1.36 2.90
N VAL A 191 20.02 1.55 1.65
CA VAL A 191 20.18 2.87 1.05
C VAL A 191 19.47 2.91 -0.30
N ASN A 192 19.05 4.11 -0.71
CA ASN A 192 18.46 4.32 -2.03
C ASN A 192 19.56 4.62 -3.07
N PRO A 193 19.88 3.70 -3.98
CA PRO A 193 20.94 3.88 -4.96
C PRO A 193 20.61 4.96 -6.00
N LEU A 194 19.35 5.37 -6.11
CA LEU A 194 18.87 6.38 -7.04
C LEU A 194 18.87 7.78 -6.44
N GLN A 195 18.99 7.89 -5.11
CA GLN A 195 19.00 9.16 -4.38
C GLN A 195 20.29 9.28 -3.56
N ARG A 196 21.44 9.30 -4.24
CA ARG A 196 22.78 9.49 -3.64
C ARG A 196 23.08 8.58 -2.45
N GLU A 197 22.51 7.37 -2.43
CA GLU A 197 22.63 6.43 -1.31
C GLU A 197 22.16 7.00 0.03
N CYS A 198 21.13 7.86 0.05
CA CYS A 198 20.49 8.23 1.30
C CYS A 198 19.89 7.00 2.00
N GLY A 199 19.82 7.07 3.31
CA GLY A 199 19.38 5.97 4.16
C GLY A 199 17.91 5.61 3.96
N LEU A 200 17.65 4.32 4.11
CA LEU A 200 16.31 3.74 4.21
C LEU A 200 16.32 2.78 5.39
N ALA A 201 15.36 2.90 6.30
CA ALA A 201 15.18 1.93 7.37
C ALA A 201 13.74 1.43 7.40
N LYS A 202 13.56 0.12 7.53
CA LYS A 202 12.28 -0.47 7.92
C LYS A 202 12.36 -0.89 9.37
N ILE A 203 11.54 -0.27 10.19
CA ILE A 203 11.52 -0.45 11.65
C ILE A 203 10.16 -0.96 12.10
N ASN A 204 10.14 -1.63 13.26
CA ASN A 204 8.91 -1.97 13.97
C ASN A 204 8.81 -1.10 15.23
N LEU A 205 7.76 -0.32 15.35
CA LEU A 205 7.50 0.54 16.50
C LEU A 205 7.00 -0.24 17.73
N HIS A 206 6.71 -1.56 17.58
CA HIS A 206 6.30 -2.38 18.72
C HIS A 206 7.39 -2.38 19.81
N PRO A 207 7.04 -2.09 21.08
CA PRO A 207 8.03 -1.94 22.17
C PRO A 207 8.99 -3.12 22.33
N GLY A 208 8.51 -4.35 22.09
CA GLY A 208 9.32 -5.57 22.16
C GLY A 208 10.45 -5.69 21.14
N GLU A 209 10.47 -4.85 20.10
CA GLU A 209 11.52 -4.83 19.07
C GLU A 209 12.67 -3.87 19.41
N TRP A 210 12.63 -3.21 20.55
CA TRP A 210 13.63 -2.24 21.01
C TRP A 210 14.39 -2.78 22.24
N ARG A 211 15.62 -2.33 22.41
CA ARG A 211 16.37 -2.63 23.65
C ARG A 211 15.73 -1.92 24.82
N HIS A 212 15.42 -0.64 24.63
CA HIS A 212 14.68 0.19 25.56
C HIS A 212 13.48 0.79 24.82
N PRO A 213 12.24 0.47 25.20
CA PRO A 213 11.05 0.98 24.52
C PRO A 213 10.97 2.50 24.40
N GLY A 214 11.59 3.25 25.33
CA GLY A 214 11.68 4.71 25.30
C GLY A 214 12.58 5.27 24.21
N ASP A 215 13.45 4.45 23.58
CA ASP A 215 14.38 4.90 22.54
C ASP A 215 13.71 5.14 21.17
N ARG A 216 12.45 4.73 20.99
CA ARG A 216 11.74 4.82 19.71
C ARG A 216 11.70 6.24 19.13
N ALA A 217 11.25 7.20 19.94
CA ALA A 217 11.21 8.61 19.52
C ALA A 217 12.61 9.17 19.33
N ALA A 218 13.52 8.92 20.27
CA ALA A 218 14.89 9.43 20.22
C ALA A 218 15.68 8.92 19.01
N TYR A 219 15.48 7.65 18.61
CA TYR A 219 16.07 7.11 17.39
C TYR A 219 15.54 7.81 16.13
N LEU A 220 14.22 7.98 16.01
CA LEU A 220 13.62 8.66 14.87
C LEU A 220 14.02 10.15 14.80
N ASP A 221 14.09 10.82 15.95
CA ASP A 221 14.57 12.20 16.04
C ASP A 221 16.05 12.34 15.61
N ALA A 222 16.90 11.36 16.00
CA ALA A 222 18.31 11.34 15.64
C ALA A 222 18.52 11.01 14.16
N MET A 223 17.74 10.10 13.60
CA MET A 223 17.81 9.75 12.17
C MET A 223 17.21 10.82 11.26
N ALA A 224 16.34 11.66 11.77
CA ALA A 224 15.71 12.79 11.08
C ALA A 224 15.26 12.46 9.64
N PRO A 225 14.43 11.42 9.41
CA PRO A 225 14.10 10.96 8.07
C PRO A 225 13.33 12.03 7.28
N GLU A 226 13.69 12.23 6.01
CA GLU A 226 12.97 13.15 5.13
C GLU A 226 11.49 12.76 4.98
N LEU A 227 11.23 11.46 4.87
CA LEU A 227 9.89 10.88 4.73
C LEU A 227 9.68 9.77 5.75
N ILE A 228 8.45 9.63 6.23
CA ILE A 228 8.05 8.45 7.02
C ILE A 228 6.84 7.80 6.33
N SER A 229 6.91 6.50 6.09
CA SER A 229 5.81 5.72 5.52
C SER A 229 5.35 4.67 6.52
N GLY A 230 4.04 4.45 6.61
CA GLY A 230 3.45 3.42 7.45
C GLY A 230 1.97 3.20 7.11
N ASP A 231 1.37 2.20 7.72
CA ASP A 231 -0.08 2.09 7.75
C ASP A 231 -0.68 3.07 8.78
N PRO A 232 -1.99 3.33 8.77
CA PRO A 232 -2.63 4.24 9.73
C PRO A 232 -2.34 3.90 11.19
N VAL A 233 -2.22 2.59 11.54
CA VAL A 233 -1.91 2.15 12.90
C VAL A 233 -0.48 2.57 13.30
N SER A 234 0.46 2.37 12.39
CA SER A 234 1.86 2.75 12.59
C SER A 234 2.05 4.27 12.66
N LEU A 235 1.33 5.02 11.82
CA LEU A 235 1.34 6.49 11.85
C LEU A 235 0.69 7.05 13.12
N ALA A 236 -0.39 6.43 13.60
CA ALA A 236 -1.01 6.77 14.87
C ALA A 236 -0.07 6.53 16.07
N GLU A 237 0.73 5.44 16.01
CA GLU A 237 1.74 5.20 17.06
C GLU A 237 2.82 6.30 17.05
N LEU A 238 3.19 6.85 15.88
CA LEU A 238 4.10 7.99 15.82
C LEU A 238 3.57 9.24 16.54
N LEU A 239 2.25 9.48 16.50
CA LEU A 239 1.62 10.55 17.28
C LEU A 239 1.80 10.32 18.79
N ARG A 240 1.57 9.09 19.25
CA ARG A 240 1.75 8.71 20.66
C ARG A 240 3.20 8.85 21.13
N LEU A 241 4.16 8.64 20.24
CA LEU A 241 5.58 8.78 20.55
C LEU A 241 6.03 10.24 20.72
N GLY A 242 5.31 11.20 20.14
CA GLY A 242 5.60 12.62 20.29
C GLY A 242 6.96 13.02 19.72
N LEU A 243 7.23 12.69 18.46
CA LEU A 243 8.48 13.01 17.75
C LEU A 243 8.69 14.52 17.70
N ARG A 244 9.94 14.98 17.95
CA ARG A 244 10.36 16.37 17.74
C ARG A 244 10.67 16.64 16.27
N HIS A 245 11.22 15.65 15.59
CA HIS A 245 11.50 15.72 14.15
C HIS A 245 10.23 15.93 13.33
N ARG A 246 10.32 16.76 12.29
CA ARG A 246 9.23 17.05 11.33
C ARG A 246 9.66 16.56 9.96
N PRO A 247 9.13 15.42 9.48
CA PRO A 247 9.38 14.94 8.13
C PRO A 247 8.75 15.88 7.11
N ARG A 248 9.19 15.83 5.87
CA ARG A 248 8.60 16.64 4.78
C ARG A 248 7.27 16.11 4.30
N ALA A 249 7.01 14.81 4.48
CA ALA A 249 5.71 14.19 4.27
C ALA A 249 5.60 12.87 5.03
N LEU A 250 4.37 12.49 5.35
CA LEU A 250 3.99 11.15 5.74
C LEU A 250 3.34 10.43 4.56
N LEU A 251 3.58 9.14 4.41
CA LEU A 251 2.97 8.29 3.39
C LEU A 251 2.16 7.18 4.06
N SER A 252 0.85 7.25 3.96
CA SER A 252 -0.06 6.21 4.46
C SER A 252 -0.28 5.16 3.38
N THR A 253 -0.15 3.87 3.74
CA THR A 253 -0.29 2.75 2.81
C THR A 253 -1.07 1.60 3.43
N SER A 254 -1.47 0.62 2.63
CA SER A 254 -1.98 -0.69 3.05
C SER A 254 -3.36 -0.74 3.71
N MET A 255 -3.87 0.36 4.23
CA MET A 255 -5.16 0.47 4.90
C MET A 255 -5.82 1.81 4.54
N ALA A 256 -7.15 1.88 4.67
CA ALA A 256 -7.88 3.13 4.50
C ALA A 256 -7.47 4.15 5.58
N LEU A 257 -7.13 5.35 5.16
CA LEU A 257 -6.82 6.48 6.04
C LEU A 257 -8.09 7.33 6.22
N SER A 258 -8.55 7.49 7.47
CA SER A 258 -9.67 8.39 7.75
C SER A 258 -9.25 9.86 7.60
N ALA A 259 -10.17 10.72 7.16
CA ALA A 259 -9.91 12.16 7.06
C ALA A 259 -9.56 12.78 8.42
N GLY A 260 -10.19 12.29 9.50
CA GLY A 260 -9.89 12.73 10.85
C GLY A 260 -8.46 12.42 11.28
N LEU A 261 -7.99 11.16 11.08
CA LEU A 261 -6.61 10.80 11.41
C LEU A 261 -5.60 11.54 10.52
N ARG A 262 -5.93 11.75 9.23
CA ARG A 262 -5.10 12.58 8.34
C ARG A 262 -4.91 13.97 8.92
N ALA A 263 -6.00 14.65 9.29
CA ALA A 263 -5.97 16.01 9.82
C ALA A 263 -5.15 16.07 11.13
N GLU A 264 -5.29 15.09 12.01
CA GLU A 264 -4.52 14.99 13.25
C GLU A 264 -3.01 14.82 12.97
N LEU A 265 -2.65 13.94 12.02
CA LEU A 265 -1.26 13.73 11.61
C LEU A 265 -0.67 15.01 10.96
N GLU A 266 -1.40 15.65 10.06
CA GLU A 266 -0.96 16.88 9.39
C GLU A 266 -0.75 18.02 10.39
N ALA A 267 -1.64 18.17 11.38
CA ALA A 267 -1.49 19.15 12.45
C ALA A 267 -0.27 18.85 13.35
N ALA A 268 -0.08 17.59 13.74
CA ALA A 268 0.99 17.19 14.64
C ALA A 268 2.37 17.28 14.00
N PHE A 269 2.51 16.87 12.72
CA PHE A 269 3.79 16.84 12.02
C PHE A 269 4.05 18.06 11.14
N ALA A 270 3.06 18.95 10.99
CA ALA A 270 3.14 20.13 10.12
C ALA A 270 3.60 19.81 8.68
N CYS A 271 3.16 18.68 8.14
CA CYS A 271 3.51 18.23 6.80
C CYS A 271 2.34 17.48 6.14
N PRO A 272 2.28 17.39 4.80
CA PRO A 272 1.23 16.65 4.11
C PRO A 272 1.28 15.15 4.42
N VAL A 273 0.08 14.52 4.48
CA VAL A 273 -0.10 13.07 4.57
C VAL A 273 -0.65 12.55 3.24
N LEU A 274 0.18 11.84 2.49
CA LEU A 274 -0.17 11.23 1.22
C LEU A 274 -0.79 9.84 1.47
N ASN A 275 -2.03 9.63 1.03
CA ASN A 275 -2.69 8.34 1.09
C ASN A 275 -2.45 7.57 -0.22
N LEU A 276 -1.67 6.50 -0.17
CA LEU A 276 -1.25 5.70 -1.32
C LEU A 276 -2.08 4.41 -1.39
N TYR A 277 -2.80 4.24 -2.49
CA TYR A 277 -3.34 2.95 -2.86
C TYR A 277 -2.22 2.07 -3.41
N SER A 278 -1.91 1.00 -2.71
CA SER A 278 -0.78 0.14 -3.01
C SER A 278 -1.07 -1.30 -2.60
N LEU A 279 -0.68 -2.25 -3.45
CA LEU A 279 -0.72 -3.69 -3.17
C LEU A 279 0.70 -4.25 -3.27
N ASN A 280 1.00 -5.30 -2.53
CA ASN A 280 2.35 -5.89 -2.56
C ASN A 280 2.70 -6.44 -3.96
N GLU A 281 1.73 -7.05 -4.65
CA GLU A 281 1.88 -7.65 -5.97
C GLU A 281 1.89 -6.63 -7.12
N VAL A 282 1.30 -5.46 -6.93
CA VAL A 282 1.17 -4.40 -7.96
C VAL A 282 2.11 -3.23 -7.70
N GLY A 283 2.46 -2.98 -6.43
CA GLY A 283 3.16 -1.78 -5.98
C GLY A 283 2.23 -0.57 -5.85
N PRO A 284 2.78 0.67 -5.88
CA PRO A 284 2.00 1.89 -5.78
C PRO A 284 1.11 2.08 -7.02
N VAL A 285 -0.20 1.95 -6.86
CA VAL A 285 -1.20 2.08 -7.95
C VAL A 285 -1.58 3.53 -8.17
N ALA A 286 -2.02 4.20 -7.10
CA ALA A 286 -2.53 5.56 -7.16
C ALA A 286 -2.30 6.30 -5.83
N VAL A 287 -2.39 7.62 -5.85
CA VAL A 287 -2.33 8.48 -4.66
C VAL A 287 -3.59 9.34 -4.60
N GLU A 288 -4.18 9.43 -3.41
CA GLU A 288 -5.30 10.33 -3.17
C GLU A 288 -4.85 11.79 -3.18
N VAL A 289 -5.52 12.59 -4.01
CA VAL A 289 -5.34 14.04 -4.07
C VAL A 289 -6.65 14.69 -3.59
N PRO A 290 -6.74 15.12 -2.33
CA PRO A 290 -8.00 15.59 -1.73
C PRO A 290 -8.65 16.73 -2.51
N THR A 291 -7.86 17.65 -3.04
CA THR A 291 -8.34 18.78 -3.85
C THR A 291 -8.97 18.37 -5.18
N LEU A 292 -8.67 17.16 -5.65
CA LEU A 292 -9.28 16.59 -6.86
C LEU A 292 -10.41 15.60 -6.56
N GLY A 293 -10.56 15.19 -5.31
CA GLY A 293 -11.64 14.30 -4.86
C GLY A 293 -11.46 12.83 -5.28
N GLY A 294 -10.22 12.35 -5.45
CA GLY A 294 -9.96 10.96 -5.83
C GLY A 294 -8.49 10.58 -5.89
N PHE A 295 -8.23 9.38 -6.42
CA PHE A 295 -6.89 8.80 -6.51
C PHE A 295 -6.34 8.90 -7.93
N VAL A 296 -5.20 9.54 -8.09
CA VAL A 296 -4.49 9.74 -9.37
C VAL A 296 -3.55 8.55 -9.61
N PRO A 297 -3.65 7.83 -10.76
CA PRO A 297 -2.78 6.71 -11.10
C PRO A 297 -1.30 7.12 -11.21
N LEU A 298 -0.40 6.23 -10.77
CA LEU A 298 1.04 6.51 -10.67
C LEU A 298 1.90 5.80 -11.69
N GLN A 299 1.53 4.60 -12.15
CA GLN A 299 2.41 3.75 -12.94
C GLN A 299 2.17 3.89 -14.45
N PRO A 300 3.19 4.22 -15.28
CA PRO A 300 3.04 4.37 -16.73
C PRO A 300 2.73 3.08 -17.51
N ARG A 301 2.98 1.94 -16.90
CA ARG A 301 2.76 0.61 -17.50
C ARG A 301 1.77 -0.22 -16.69
N LEU A 302 0.77 0.43 -16.11
CA LEU A 302 -0.33 -0.22 -15.41
C LEU A 302 -1.64 0.23 -16.03
N LEU A 303 -2.29 -0.66 -16.78
CA LEU A 303 -3.65 -0.44 -17.26
C LEU A 303 -4.61 -0.77 -16.11
N ILE A 304 -5.53 0.12 -15.82
CA ILE A 304 -6.54 -0.04 -14.78
C ILE A 304 -7.89 -0.15 -15.45
N GLU A 305 -8.60 -1.25 -15.21
CA GLU A 305 -9.98 -1.49 -15.59
C GLU A 305 -10.86 -1.48 -14.34
N VAL A 306 -12.11 -1.12 -14.49
CA VAL A 306 -13.17 -1.40 -13.51
C VAL A 306 -14.13 -2.38 -14.15
N VAL A 307 -14.39 -3.51 -13.50
CA VAL A 307 -15.14 -4.63 -14.09
C VAL A 307 -16.33 -5.03 -13.23
N ASP A 308 -17.32 -5.67 -13.88
CA ASP A 308 -18.41 -6.38 -13.20
C ASP A 308 -17.95 -7.77 -12.66
N ASP A 309 -18.87 -8.51 -12.02
CA ASP A 309 -18.60 -9.84 -11.49
C ASP A 309 -18.21 -10.85 -12.58
N ALA A 310 -18.71 -10.68 -13.80
CA ALA A 310 -18.34 -11.50 -14.97
C ALA A 310 -16.97 -11.10 -15.58
N GLY A 311 -16.30 -10.09 -15.05
CA GLY A 311 -15.03 -9.60 -15.55
C GLY A 311 -15.15 -8.72 -16.81
N ARG A 312 -16.32 -8.21 -17.14
CA ARG A 312 -16.52 -7.29 -18.27
C ARG A 312 -16.25 -5.85 -17.80
N SER A 313 -15.49 -5.11 -18.59
CA SER A 313 -15.19 -3.71 -18.27
C SER A 313 -16.46 -2.85 -18.25
N LEU A 314 -16.60 -2.07 -17.19
CA LEU A 314 -17.72 -1.16 -16.99
C LEU A 314 -17.48 0.21 -17.65
N PRO A 315 -18.54 0.91 -18.05
CA PRO A 315 -18.45 2.30 -18.48
C PRO A 315 -17.82 3.22 -17.44
N PRO A 316 -17.20 4.35 -17.87
CA PRO A 316 -16.66 5.34 -16.94
C PRO A 316 -17.72 5.83 -15.94
N GLY A 317 -17.33 5.95 -14.68
CA GLY A 317 -18.19 6.39 -13.57
C GLY A 317 -18.99 5.28 -12.90
N GLU A 318 -19.14 4.13 -13.54
CA GLU A 318 -19.75 2.96 -12.91
C GLU A 318 -18.78 2.31 -11.91
N ARG A 319 -19.34 1.79 -10.82
CA ARG A 319 -18.58 1.16 -9.75
C ARG A 319 -18.45 -0.33 -9.98
N GLY A 320 -17.23 -0.85 -9.86
CA GLY A 320 -16.94 -2.27 -9.95
C GLY A 320 -15.60 -2.61 -9.30
N GLU A 321 -15.13 -3.83 -9.52
CA GLU A 321 -13.84 -4.28 -9.03
C GLU A 321 -12.70 -3.75 -9.89
N ILE A 322 -11.63 -3.30 -9.24
CA ILE A 322 -10.40 -2.87 -9.92
C ILE A 322 -9.65 -4.09 -10.44
N VAL A 323 -9.38 -4.08 -11.73
CA VAL A 323 -8.55 -5.07 -12.41
C VAL A 323 -7.36 -4.37 -13.04
N VAL A 324 -6.18 -4.97 -12.92
CA VAL A 324 -4.95 -4.37 -13.43
C VAL A 324 -4.21 -5.28 -14.41
N THR A 325 -3.61 -4.65 -15.43
CA THR A 325 -2.73 -5.33 -16.40
C THR A 325 -1.42 -4.58 -16.50
N GLY A 326 -0.29 -5.30 -16.40
CA GLY A 326 1.06 -4.71 -16.50
C GLY A 326 1.77 -4.61 -15.17
N GLY A 327 2.25 -3.42 -14.85
CA GLY A 327 3.05 -3.15 -13.67
C GLY A 327 4.55 -3.06 -13.97
N PHE A 328 5.34 -2.77 -12.94
CA PHE A 328 6.79 -2.56 -13.05
C PHE A 328 7.64 -3.78 -12.67
N ASN A 329 7.00 -4.83 -12.11
CA ASN A 329 7.68 -6.03 -11.67
C ASN A 329 7.71 -7.11 -12.77
N PRO A 330 8.85 -7.31 -13.47
CA PRO A 330 8.92 -8.31 -14.54
C PRO A 330 8.88 -9.76 -14.02
N TRP A 331 9.16 -10.03 -12.74
CA TRP A 331 9.05 -11.37 -12.15
C TRP A 331 7.64 -11.77 -11.78
N LEU A 332 6.70 -10.83 -11.82
CA LEU A 332 5.27 -11.09 -11.62
C LEU A 332 4.46 -10.21 -12.58
N PRO A 333 4.46 -10.52 -13.90
CA PRO A 333 3.66 -9.78 -14.88
C PRO A 333 2.18 -10.12 -14.69
N LEU A 334 1.39 -9.11 -14.33
CA LEU A 334 -0.04 -9.26 -14.09
C LEU A 334 -0.83 -9.06 -15.39
N LEU A 335 -1.75 -9.99 -15.68
CA LEU A 335 -2.64 -9.92 -16.83
C LEU A 335 -4.08 -10.03 -16.36
N ARG A 336 -4.81 -8.92 -16.40
CA ARG A 336 -6.19 -8.77 -15.88
C ARG A 336 -6.36 -9.32 -14.46
N TYR A 337 -5.49 -8.87 -13.56
CA TYR A 337 -5.49 -9.28 -12.17
C TYR A 337 -6.54 -8.53 -11.36
N ARG A 338 -7.47 -9.27 -10.75
CA ARG A 338 -8.50 -8.79 -9.83
C ARG A 338 -7.86 -8.46 -8.49
N THR A 339 -7.95 -7.20 -8.10
CA THR A 339 -7.34 -6.72 -6.85
C THR A 339 -8.17 -7.07 -5.60
N GLY A 340 -9.45 -7.31 -5.78
CA GLY A 340 -10.43 -7.43 -4.70
C GLY A 340 -10.92 -6.08 -4.18
N ASP A 341 -10.37 -4.96 -4.68
CA ASP A 341 -10.74 -3.61 -4.28
C ASP A 341 -11.70 -3.01 -5.32
N HIS A 342 -12.56 -2.09 -4.90
CA HIS A 342 -13.62 -1.54 -5.73
C HIS A 342 -13.51 -0.02 -5.83
N ALA A 343 -13.78 0.51 -7.02
CA ALA A 343 -13.84 1.95 -7.29
C ALA A 343 -14.71 2.21 -8.53
N SER A 344 -14.92 3.48 -8.87
CA SER A 344 -15.21 3.91 -10.24
C SER A 344 -13.99 4.60 -10.83
N ILE A 345 -13.88 4.61 -12.17
CA ILE A 345 -12.84 5.34 -12.89
C ILE A 345 -13.47 6.41 -13.77
N VAL A 346 -12.96 7.63 -13.69
CA VAL A 346 -13.45 8.76 -14.49
C VAL A 346 -12.28 9.52 -15.12
N ARG A 347 -12.55 10.21 -16.24
CA ARG A 347 -11.59 11.16 -16.81
C ARG A 347 -11.93 12.56 -16.36
N THR A 348 -10.93 13.27 -15.85
CA THR A 348 -11.00 14.67 -15.45
C THR A 348 -10.06 15.52 -16.33
N PRO A 349 -10.13 16.86 -16.26
CA PRO A 349 -9.13 17.69 -16.93
C PRO A 349 -7.68 17.43 -16.53
N GLN A 350 -7.46 16.81 -15.35
CA GLN A 350 -6.15 16.44 -14.82
C GLN A 350 -5.72 15.01 -15.16
N GLY A 351 -6.54 14.26 -15.91
CA GLY A 351 -6.32 12.87 -16.28
C GLY A 351 -7.27 11.89 -15.59
N LEU A 352 -6.95 10.61 -15.63
CA LEU A 352 -7.76 9.58 -14.99
C LEU A 352 -7.73 9.68 -13.47
N MET A 353 -8.87 9.35 -12.87
CA MET A 353 -9.03 9.32 -11.41
C MET A 353 -9.90 8.14 -10.97
N LEU A 354 -9.46 7.45 -9.92
CA LEU A 354 -10.29 6.47 -9.21
C LEU A 354 -11.07 7.21 -8.12
N GLN A 355 -12.37 6.97 -8.05
CA GLN A 355 -13.27 7.56 -7.05
C GLN A 355 -13.94 6.47 -6.22
N GLY A 356 -14.21 6.78 -4.95
CA GLY A 356 -14.87 5.87 -4.04
C GLY A 356 -14.09 4.56 -3.83
N LEU A 357 -12.75 4.65 -3.74
CA LEU A 357 -11.89 3.50 -3.51
C LEU A 357 -12.19 2.84 -2.16
N GLU A 358 -12.48 1.56 -2.20
CA GLU A 358 -12.69 0.72 -1.01
C GLU A 358 -12.08 -0.66 -1.21
N GLY A 359 -11.48 -1.20 -0.15
CA GLY A 359 -10.99 -2.57 -0.13
C GLY A 359 -12.11 -3.57 -0.01
N ARG A 360 -12.10 -4.61 -0.85
CA ARG A 360 -13.00 -5.77 -0.88
C ARG A 360 -14.41 -5.50 -1.41
N ALA A 361 -15.14 -6.63 -1.67
CA ALA A 361 -16.52 -6.59 -2.13
C ALA A 361 -17.41 -5.77 -1.17
N PRO A 362 -18.32 -4.95 -1.72
CA PRO A 362 -19.20 -4.14 -0.91
C PRO A 362 -20.06 -5.01 0.01
N VAL A 363 -20.14 -4.64 1.27
CA VAL A 363 -21.07 -5.22 2.26
C VAL A 363 -22.22 -4.26 2.43
N ARG A 364 -23.46 -4.77 2.40
CA ARG A 364 -24.64 -3.97 2.69
C ARG A 364 -25.14 -4.22 4.10
N PHE A 365 -25.64 -3.17 4.71
CA PHE A 365 -26.21 -3.16 6.06
C PHE A 365 -27.68 -2.76 5.98
N ARG A 366 -28.53 -3.40 6.75
CA ARG A 366 -29.95 -3.08 6.78
C ARG A 366 -30.24 -2.07 7.89
N GLY A 367 -30.84 -0.94 7.54
CA GLY A 367 -31.30 0.07 8.50
C GLY A 367 -32.63 -0.31 9.15
N ALA A 368 -33.02 0.44 10.20
CA ALA A 368 -34.30 0.26 10.90
C ALA A 368 -35.52 0.46 9.97
N ASP A 369 -35.35 1.27 8.92
CA ASP A 369 -36.38 1.50 7.87
C ASP A 369 -36.49 0.35 6.86
N GLY A 370 -35.69 -0.71 7.02
CA GLY A 370 -35.61 -1.84 6.12
C GLY A 370 -34.81 -1.63 4.84
N ARG A 371 -34.25 -0.44 4.61
CA ARG A 371 -33.41 -0.15 3.45
C ARG A 371 -32.01 -0.77 3.61
N TRP A 372 -31.40 -1.08 2.47
CA TRP A 372 -30.03 -1.54 2.40
C TRP A 372 -29.08 -0.37 2.12
N HIS A 373 -28.15 -0.16 3.03
CA HIS A 373 -27.07 0.84 2.95
C HIS A 373 -25.76 0.17 2.57
N ASN A 374 -25.00 0.83 1.70
CA ASN A 374 -23.68 0.35 1.32
C ASN A 374 -22.63 0.71 2.39
N ASN A 375 -21.59 -0.09 2.53
CA ASN A 375 -20.45 0.22 3.41
C ASN A 375 -19.79 1.58 3.11
N ILE A 376 -19.93 2.14 1.90
CA ILE A 376 -19.50 3.51 1.57
C ILE A 376 -20.19 4.54 2.47
N GLU A 377 -21.46 4.36 2.77
CA GLU A 377 -22.20 5.28 3.65
C GLU A 377 -21.63 5.24 5.06
N VAL A 378 -21.22 4.04 5.53
CA VAL A 378 -20.51 3.88 6.80
C VAL A 378 -19.13 4.56 6.76
N THR A 379 -18.36 4.34 5.68
CA THR A 379 -17.06 5.01 5.50
C THR A 379 -17.21 6.52 5.59
N ARG A 380 -18.22 7.10 4.93
CA ARG A 380 -18.52 8.54 4.96
C ARG A 380 -18.92 9.02 6.36
N ALA A 381 -19.76 8.25 7.05
CA ALA A 381 -20.19 8.58 8.41
C ALA A 381 -19.01 8.58 9.40
N MET A 382 -18.04 7.67 9.20
CA MET A 382 -16.86 7.54 10.06
C MET A 382 -15.71 8.49 9.67
N ALA A 383 -15.69 9.02 8.44
CA ALA A 383 -14.60 9.85 7.91
C ALA A 383 -14.24 11.08 8.77
N PRO A 384 -15.20 11.82 9.39
CA PRO A 384 -14.86 12.99 10.20
C PRO A 384 -14.12 12.67 11.49
N PHE A 385 -14.14 11.41 11.94
CA PHE A 385 -13.51 11.00 13.19
C PHE A 385 -12.06 10.60 12.98
N ALA A 386 -11.18 10.96 13.92
CA ALA A 386 -9.78 10.55 13.94
C ALA A 386 -9.64 9.07 14.38
N LEU A 387 -10.25 8.17 13.61
CA LEU A 387 -10.14 6.73 13.85
C LEU A 387 -8.88 6.18 13.22
N VAL A 388 -8.07 5.50 14.02
CA VAL A 388 -6.91 4.74 13.54
C VAL A 388 -7.40 3.60 12.65
N ARG A 389 -8.41 2.88 13.12
CA ARG A 389 -9.15 1.85 12.37
C ARG A 389 -10.49 1.59 13.04
N PHE A 390 -11.42 1.03 12.26
CA PHE A 390 -12.71 0.61 12.76
C PHE A 390 -13.21 -0.63 12.03
N ALA A 391 -14.17 -1.32 12.65
CA ALA A 391 -14.90 -2.41 12.04
C ALA A 391 -16.37 -2.34 12.41
N LEU A 392 -17.27 -2.45 11.42
CA LEU A 392 -18.70 -2.55 11.61
C LEU A 392 -19.17 -3.97 11.30
N HIS A 393 -19.85 -4.56 12.26
CA HIS A 393 -20.54 -5.86 12.10
C HIS A 393 -22.04 -5.70 12.30
N GLN A 394 -22.84 -6.24 11.42
CA GLN A 394 -24.28 -6.37 11.62
C GLN A 394 -24.61 -7.80 12.05
N ARG A 395 -25.27 -7.94 13.19
CA ARG A 395 -25.71 -9.23 13.73
C ARG A 395 -26.95 -9.76 13.00
N ALA A 396 -27.31 -11.01 13.27
CA ALA A 396 -28.50 -11.64 12.69
C ALA A 396 -29.82 -10.98 13.15
N ASP A 397 -29.82 -10.28 14.30
CA ASP A 397 -30.96 -9.48 14.80
C ASP A 397 -31.00 -8.05 14.20
N ALA A 398 -30.18 -7.79 13.20
CA ALA A 398 -29.97 -6.50 12.56
C ALA A 398 -29.29 -5.42 13.43
N SER A 399 -28.97 -5.69 14.69
CA SER A 399 -28.19 -4.76 15.50
C SER A 399 -26.77 -4.57 14.96
N LEU A 400 -26.17 -3.42 15.22
CA LEU A 400 -24.82 -3.04 14.76
C LEU A 400 -23.82 -3.08 15.90
N VAL A 401 -22.63 -3.59 15.64
CA VAL A 401 -21.46 -3.48 16.53
C VAL A 401 -20.36 -2.71 15.82
N LEU A 402 -20.09 -1.50 16.28
CA LEU A 402 -18.95 -0.72 15.82
C LEU A 402 -17.81 -0.89 16.81
N ARG A 403 -16.68 -1.45 16.33
CA ARG A 403 -15.43 -1.52 17.08
C ARG A 403 -14.47 -0.47 16.54
N VAL A 404 -13.86 0.31 17.42
CA VAL A 404 -12.97 1.41 17.04
C VAL A 404 -11.65 1.39 17.81
N ASP A 405 -10.59 1.78 17.12
CA ASP A 405 -9.29 2.15 17.66
C ASP A 405 -9.08 3.64 17.34
N ALA A 406 -8.92 4.46 18.36
CA ALA A 406 -8.78 5.91 18.24
C ALA A 406 -7.87 6.45 19.34
N HIS A 407 -7.33 7.66 19.16
CA HIS A 407 -6.57 8.33 20.21
C HIS A 407 -7.48 8.91 21.28
N GLU A 408 -8.66 9.41 20.89
CA GLU A 408 -9.66 9.92 21.81
C GLU A 408 -10.24 8.77 22.65
N PRO A 409 -10.44 8.95 23.96
CA PRO A 409 -11.03 7.93 24.82
C PRO A 409 -12.44 7.54 24.36
N LEU A 410 -12.71 6.23 24.29
CA LEU A 410 -13.96 5.69 23.77
C LEU A 410 -15.22 6.27 24.43
N PRO A 411 -15.29 6.50 25.76
CA PRO A 411 -16.48 7.09 26.40
C PRO A 411 -16.86 8.48 25.83
N ALA A 412 -15.86 9.31 25.50
CA ALA A 412 -16.09 10.64 24.93
C ALA A 412 -16.53 10.56 23.45
N LEU A 413 -16.02 9.56 22.73
CA LEU A 413 -16.25 9.38 21.29
C LEU A 413 -17.55 8.63 21.00
N ALA A 414 -17.98 7.73 21.87
CA ALA A 414 -19.06 6.77 21.62
C ALA A 414 -20.43 7.42 21.31
N ALA A 415 -20.78 8.50 21.98
CA ALA A 415 -22.05 9.21 21.73
C ALA A 415 -22.07 9.82 20.33
N ARG A 416 -20.96 10.42 19.91
CA ARG A 416 -20.79 11.05 18.57
C ARG A 416 -20.81 10.02 17.45
N LEU A 417 -20.12 8.89 17.64
CA LEU A 417 -20.11 7.77 16.68
C LEU A 417 -21.50 7.15 16.53
N ARG A 418 -22.22 6.98 17.63
CA ARG A 418 -23.59 6.47 17.61
C ARG A 418 -24.51 7.43 16.85
N ALA A 419 -24.42 8.73 17.10
CA ALA A 419 -25.21 9.74 16.38
C ALA A 419 -24.92 9.73 14.88
N ALA A 420 -23.64 9.59 14.48
CA ALA A 420 -23.26 9.53 13.06
C ALA A 420 -23.82 8.29 12.35
N LEU A 421 -23.81 7.13 13.00
CA LEU A 421 -24.40 5.91 12.45
C LEU A 421 -25.94 5.95 12.46
N ALA A 422 -26.56 6.54 13.49
CA ALA A 422 -28.01 6.69 13.56
C ALA A 422 -28.55 7.59 12.44
N ALA A 423 -27.79 8.59 11.99
CA ALA A 423 -28.13 9.39 10.82
C ALA A 423 -28.26 8.54 9.52
N THR A 424 -27.52 7.40 9.44
CA THR A 424 -27.59 6.49 8.30
C THR A 424 -28.58 5.35 8.51
N PHE A 425 -28.61 4.75 9.71
CA PHE A 425 -29.31 3.50 9.99
C PHE A 425 -30.62 3.68 10.78
N GLY A 426 -30.99 4.93 11.14
CA GLY A 426 -32.15 5.22 11.98
C GLY A 426 -31.97 4.66 13.40
N ASP A 427 -33.07 4.21 14.01
CA ASP A 427 -33.11 3.70 15.39
C ASP A 427 -32.55 2.26 15.53
N THR A 428 -31.70 1.84 14.61
CA THR A 428 -31.00 0.55 14.72
C THR A 428 -30.15 0.51 16.01
N PRO A 429 -30.26 -0.54 16.85
CA PRO A 429 -29.41 -0.67 18.04
C PRO A 429 -27.93 -0.72 17.68
N ILE A 430 -27.13 0.16 18.30
CA ILE A 430 -25.69 0.29 18.00
C ILE A 430 -24.88 0.11 19.29
N GLU A 431 -24.10 -0.97 19.35
CA GLU A 431 -23.08 -1.21 20.35
C GLU A 431 -21.74 -0.61 19.86
N ILE A 432 -21.03 0.12 20.74
CA ILE A 432 -19.70 0.65 20.43
C ILE A 432 -18.70 0.04 21.42
N ALA A 433 -17.63 -0.55 20.90
CA ALA A 433 -16.61 -1.24 21.64
C ALA A 433 -15.21 -0.85 21.17
N ALA A 434 -14.20 -1.05 22.01
CA ALA A 434 -12.81 -0.87 21.65
C ALA A 434 -12.34 -1.98 20.70
N LEU A 435 -11.53 -1.59 19.71
CA LEU A 435 -10.78 -2.50 18.87
C LEU A 435 -9.35 -2.57 19.40
N ARG A 436 -8.91 -3.77 19.77
CA ARG A 436 -7.56 -3.97 20.30
C ARG A 436 -6.53 -4.03 19.16
N ALA A 437 -5.30 -3.61 19.41
CA ALA A 437 -4.21 -3.56 18.44
C ALA A 437 -3.99 -4.91 17.73
N ASP A 438 -4.13 -6.03 18.43
CA ASP A 438 -3.91 -7.38 17.90
C ASP A 438 -5.14 -7.98 17.22
N ASP A 439 -6.30 -7.32 17.26
CA ASP A 439 -7.52 -7.83 16.62
C ASP A 439 -7.39 -7.79 15.10
N LYS A 440 -7.41 -8.96 14.47
CA LYS A 440 -7.56 -9.10 13.03
C LYS A 440 -9.05 -9.11 12.68
N VAL A 441 -9.58 -7.94 12.35
CA VAL A 441 -11.00 -7.82 11.99
C VAL A 441 -11.17 -7.44 10.53
N ARG A 442 -12.24 -7.94 9.92
CA ARG A 442 -12.72 -7.39 8.65
C ARG A 442 -13.43 -6.07 8.95
N GLN A 443 -13.16 -5.06 8.14
CA GLN A 443 -13.75 -3.73 8.35
C GLN A 443 -15.28 -3.75 8.30
N TYR A 444 -15.85 -4.53 7.39
CA TYR A 444 -17.28 -4.66 7.19
C TYR A 444 -17.69 -6.11 7.14
N THR A 445 -18.70 -6.47 7.93
CA THR A 445 -19.30 -7.82 7.92
C THR A 445 -20.78 -7.74 8.31
N SER A 446 -21.58 -8.63 7.76
CA SER A 446 -23.00 -8.78 8.14
C SER A 446 -23.36 -10.24 8.22
N ALA A 447 -24.16 -10.61 9.20
CA ALA A 447 -24.75 -11.93 9.35
C ALA A 447 -26.13 -12.05 8.63
N LEU A 448 -26.63 -10.96 8.03
CA LEU A 448 -27.92 -10.96 7.34
C LEU A 448 -27.80 -11.61 5.96
N ALA A 449 -28.77 -12.44 5.59
CA ALA A 449 -28.90 -12.94 4.24
C ALA A 449 -29.11 -11.78 3.24
N GLY A 450 -28.38 -11.79 2.11
CA GLY A 450 -28.42 -10.72 1.11
C GLY A 450 -27.55 -9.49 1.44
N ALA A 451 -26.79 -9.52 2.52
CA ALA A 451 -25.83 -8.46 2.87
C ALA A 451 -24.65 -8.42 1.91
N GLU A 452 -24.18 -9.55 1.39
CA GLU A 452 -23.24 -9.59 0.28
C GLU A 452 -24.03 -9.33 -1.01
N THR A 453 -23.59 -8.39 -1.84
CA THR A 453 -24.10 -8.28 -3.21
C THR A 453 -23.87 -9.62 -3.87
N ALA A 454 -24.91 -10.19 -4.51
CA ALA A 454 -24.80 -11.49 -5.19
C ALA A 454 -23.50 -11.52 -6.00
N ARG A 455 -22.74 -12.61 -5.77
CA ARG A 455 -21.50 -12.88 -6.50
C ARG A 455 -21.78 -13.05 -7.97
#